data_65d293ba338290aa173cbb7b75fccca9
#
_entry.id   65d293ba338290aa173cbb7b75fccca9
#
_cell.length_a   1.000
_cell.length_b   1.000
_cell.length_c   1.000
_cell.angle_alpha   90.00
_cell.angle_beta   90.00
_cell.angle_gamma   90.00
#
_symmetry.space_group_name_H-M   'P 1'
#
loop_
_entity.id
_entity.type
_entity.pdbx_description
1 polymer ?
#
loop_
_entity_poly.entity_id
_entity_poly.type
_entity_poly.pdbx_seq_one_letter_code
_entity_poly.pdbx_strand_id
1 'polypeptide(L)'
;VCEYARDEVLLAPPDWAVCSRSYAVGVVALVPDNIPGELKSLDRWCLWRYEEDDSGRISKPPYQARAPSLRAWPNDPDTWAPFWQALNAHNTTRRSDGIAIALEPDLGILGIDLDYLDRWTDRDQPWDIVRTINSYTELSPSLNGYRIFCYADMPEGRRVRDFVQLSNQRIFTVTGNTLNVSRHLEHRQAQVDEVHHVFLGT
;
A
#
# COMPACT_ATOMS: atom_id res chain seq x y z
N VAL A 1 22.11 -35.47 21.46
CA VAL A 1 21.28 -35.21 20.29
C VAL A 1 20.32 -34.13 20.72
N CYS A 2 20.65 -32.86 20.45
CA CYS A 2 19.77 -31.74 20.74
C CYS A 2 19.04 -31.37 19.42
N GLU A 3 17.73 -31.55 19.42
CA GLU A 3 16.84 -30.97 18.42
C GLU A 3 16.80 -29.47 18.61
N TYR A 4 17.28 -28.74 17.63
CA TYR A 4 17.06 -27.30 17.53
C TYR A 4 15.63 -27.06 17.04
N ALA A 5 14.75 -26.67 17.95
CA ALA A 5 13.53 -25.97 17.59
C ALA A 5 13.90 -24.65 16.90
N ARG A 6 13.46 -24.46 15.67
CA ARG A 6 13.54 -23.16 14.98
C ARG A 6 12.51 -22.24 15.63
N ASP A 7 12.98 -21.40 16.55
CA ASP A 7 12.20 -20.26 17.02
C ASP A 7 12.00 -19.32 15.81
N GLU A 8 10.77 -19.30 15.30
CA GLU A 8 10.32 -18.20 14.46
C GLU A 8 10.37 -16.92 15.31
N VAL A 9 11.38 -16.13 15.07
CA VAL A 9 11.47 -14.78 15.64
C VAL A 9 10.37 -13.95 14.97
N LEU A 10 9.21 -13.91 15.60
CA LEU A 10 8.14 -12.97 15.31
C LEU A 10 8.72 -11.57 15.61
N LEU A 11 9.20 -10.89 14.58
CA LEU A 11 9.73 -9.54 14.71
C LEU A 11 8.60 -8.61 15.15
N ALA A 12 8.76 -8.03 16.34
CA ALA A 12 7.98 -6.88 16.75
C ALA A 12 8.12 -5.75 15.72
N PRO A 13 7.12 -4.88 15.57
CA PRO A 13 7.27 -3.71 14.70
C PRO A 13 8.57 -2.97 15.08
N PRO A 14 9.37 -2.53 14.11
CA PRO A 14 10.62 -1.85 14.39
C PRO A 14 10.34 -0.61 15.26
N ASP A 15 11.22 -0.34 16.23
CA ASP A 15 11.07 0.75 17.23
C ASP A 15 10.74 2.13 16.65
N TRP A 16 11.10 2.37 15.38
CA TRP A 16 10.77 3.61 14.68
C TRP A 16 9.29 3.70 14.24
N ALA A 17 8.55 2.60 14.18
CA ALA A 17 7.11 2.58 13.90
C ALA A 17 6.28 3.18 15.07
N VAL A 18 6.90 3.40 16.22
CA VAL A 18 6.28 3.93 17.45
C VAL A 18 6.60 5.42 17.68
N CYS A 19 7.44 6.05 16.84
CA CYS A 19 7.86 7.43 17.06
C CYS A 19 6.80 8.42 16.56
N SER A 20 5.87 8.74 17.47
CA SER A 20 4.99 9.89 17.34
C SER A 20 5.72 11.16 17.77
N ARG A 21 6.00 12.08 16.85
CA ARG A 21 5.87 13.54 17.06
C ARG A 21 6.29 14.35 15.82
N SER A 22 5.46 15.36 15.55
CA SER A 22 5.58 16.45 14.57
C SER A 22 5.44 16.07 13.09
N TYR A 23 4.32 16.48 12.52
CA TYR A 23 4.00 16.50 11.10
C TYR A 23 4.91 17.47 10.33
N ALA A 24 6.17 17.11 10.15
CA ALA A 24 6.80 17.42 8.90
C ALA A 24 6.34 16.31 7.95
N VAL A 25 5.66 16.63 6.85
CA VAL A 25 5.31 15.67 5.79
C VAL A 25 6.64 15.17 5.21
N GLY A 26 7.25 14.20 5.89
CA GLY A 26 8.41 13.50 5.37
C GLY A 26 7.93 12.63 4.21
N VAL A 27 8.31 12.99 3.00
CA VAL A 27 8.10 12.11 1.85
C VAL A 27 9.00 10.89 2.05
N VAL A 28 8.40 9.73 2.25
CA VAL A 28 9.15 8.47 2.32
C VAL A 28 9.86 8.26 0.98
N ALA A 29 11.16 8.04 1.03
CA ALA A 29 11.93 7.75 -0.17
C ALA A 29 11.38 6.48 -0.85
N LEU A 30 11.15 6.56 -2.14
CA LEU A 30 10.77 5.39 -2.96
C LEU A 30 11.95 4.41 -3.01
N VAL A 31 11.69 3.12 -2.74
CA VAL A 31 12.67 2.02 -2.81
C VAL A 31 12.25 1.02 -3.89
N PRO A 32 12.50 1.31 -5.18
CA PRO A 32 11.96 0.54 -6.31
C PRO A 32 12.37 -0.93 -6.30
N ASP A 33 13.56 -1.25 -5.77
CA ASP A 33 14.12 -2.60 -5.77
C ASP A 33 13.30 -3.56 -4.90
N ASN A 34 12.66 -3.05 -3.85
CA ASN A 34 11.85 -3.84 -2.94
C ASN A 34 10.42 -4.08 -3.44
N ILE A 35 9.98 -3.40 -4.49
CA ILE A 35 8.65 -3.62 -5.08
C ILE A 35 8.64 -4.99 -5.77
N PRO A 36 7.63 -5.85 -5.52
CA PRO A 36 7.53 -7.17 -6.13
C PRO A 36 7.54 -7.13 -7.66
N GLY A 37 8.19 -8.14 -8.25
CA GLY A 37 8.23 -8.32 -9.71
C GLY A 37 6.84 -8.45 -10.33
N GLU A 38 5.92 -9.07 -9.60
CA GLU A 38 4.51 -9.25 -9.97
C GLU A 38 3.82 -7.90 -10.21
N LEU A 39 4.04 -6.93 -9.34
CA LEU A 39 3.50 -5.58 -9.53
C LEU A 39 4.25 -4.82 -10.63
N LYS A 40 5.59 -4.92 -10.69
CA LYS A 40 6.41 -4.25 -11.70
C LYS A 40 6.09 -4.69 -13.12
N SER A 41 5.62 -5.93 -13.31
CA SER A 41 5.27 -6.47 -14.63
C SER A 41 3.97 -5.90 -15.21
N LEU A 42 3.20 -5.17 -14.40
CA LEU A 42 1.93 -4.59 -14.82
C LEU A 42 2.13 -3.22 -15.47
N ASP A 43 1.43 -2.98 -16.59
CA ASP A 43 1.44 -1.68 -17.29
C ASP A 43 0.35 -0.74 -16.71
N ARG A 44 0.26 -0.65 -15.37
CA ARG A 44 -0.82 0.04 -14.64
C ARG A 44 -0.31 1.10 -13.69
N TRP A 45 0.85 1.69 -13.97
CA TRP A 45 1.52 2.64 -13.09
C TRP A 45 1.23 4.09 -13.46
N CYS A 46 1.16 4.94 -12.44
CA CYS A 46 1.02 6.38 -12.56
C CYS A 46 1.88 7.08 -11.50
N LEU A 47 1.90 8.40 -11.53
CA LEU A 47 2.51 9.25 -10.51
C LEU A 47 1.45 9.64 -9.48
N TRP A 48 1.89 10.11 -8.32
CA TRP A 48 1.05 10.83 -7.37
C TRP A 48 1.84 11.98 -6.74
N ARG A 49 1.14 12.98 -6.19
CA ARG A 49 1.73 14.02 -5.37
C ARG A 49 0.78 14.48 -4.28
N TYR A 50 1.33 15.09 -3.24
CA TYR A 50 0.52 15.76 -2.23
C TYR A 50 -0.13 17.01 -2.81
N GLU A 51 -1.40 17.20 -2.53
CA GLU A 51 -2.13 18.43 -2.82
C GLU A 51 -2.98 18.80 -1.62
N GLU A 52 -2.93 20.06 -1.25
CA GLU A 52 -3.76 20.66 -0.22
C GLU A 52 -4.91 21.41 -0.92
N ASP A 53 -6.14 21.15 -0.48
CA ASP A 53 -7.31 21.87 -0.96
C ASP A 53 -7.55 23.16 -0.13
N ASP A 54 -8.50 23.98 -0.56
CA ASP A 54 -8.82 25.27 0.07
C ASP A 54 -9.28 25.12 1.56
N SER A 55 -9.62 23.92 2.00
CA SER A 55 -9.96 23.61 3.40
C SER A 55 -8.76 23.16 4.25
N GLY A 56 -7.56 23.07 3.67
CA GLY A 56 -6.37 22.54 4.31
C GLY A 56 -6.29 21.01 4.33
N ARG A 57 -7.16 20.32 3.57
CA ARG A 57 -7.15 18.87 3.49
C ARG A 57 -6.10 18.40 2.49
N ILE A 58 -5.20 17.55 2.97
CA ILE A 58 -4.16 16.93 2.13
C ILE A 58 -4.70 15.67 1.46
N SER A 59 -4.49 15.58 0.16
CA SER A 59 -4.83 14.42 -0.69
C SER A 59 -3.61 13.97 -1.51
N LYS A 60 -3.70 12.79 -2.12
CA LYS A 60 -2.65 12.20 -2.97
C LYS A 60 -3.23 11.83 -4.34
N PRO A 61 -3.66 12.82 -5.13
CA PRO A 61 -4.25 12.55 -6.42
C PRO A 61 -3.23 11.94 -7.41
N PRO A 62 -3.68 10.99 -8.25
CA PRO A 62 -2.85 10.36 -9.25
C PRO A 62 -2.70 11.21 -10.51
N TYR A 63 -1.56 11.05 -11.18
CA TYR A 63 -1.17 11.74 -12.42
C TYR A 63 -0.58 10.78 -13.43
N GLN A 64 -0.75 11.08 -14.72
CA GLN A 64 -0.20 10.27 -15.78
C GLN A 64 1.33 10.36 -15.83
N ALA A 65 2.02 9.23 -15.96
CA ALA A 65 3.47 9.22 -16.12
C ALA A 65 3.92 9.82 -17.47
N ARG A 66 3.10 9.69 -18.51
CA ARG A 66 3.38 10.26 -19.85
C ARG A 66 3.11 11.77 -19.92
N ALA A 67 2.21 12.27 -19.09
CA ALA A 67 1.81 13.68 -19.03
C ALA A 67 1.57 14.10 -17.56
N PRO A 68 2.63 14.43 -16.79
CA PRO A 68 2.55 14.63 -15.34
C PRO A 68 1.69 15.82 -14.88
N SER A 69 1.14 16.61 -15.80
CA SER A 69 0.15 17.65 -15.52
C SER A 69 -1.30 17.16 -15.61
N LEU A 70 -1.54 15.98 -16.20
CA LEU A 70 -2.87 15.40 -16.37
C LEU A 70 -3.15 14.37 -15.31
N ARG A 71 -4.40 14.31 -14.84
CA ARG A 71 -4.87 13.30 -13.87
C ARG A 71 -4.84 11.91 -14.49
N ALA A 72 -4.54 10.91 -13.67
CA ALA A 72 -4.80 9.50 -13.97
C ALA A 72 -6.08 9.03 -13.27
N TRP A 73 -6.72 8.02 -13.83
CA TRP A 73 -8.01 7.51 -13.34
C TRP A 73 -7.95 6.01 -13.09
N PRO A 74 -8.61 5.49 -12.04
CA PRO A 74 -8.52 4.07 -11.66
C PRO A 74 -9.19 3.11 -12.65
N ASN A 75 -10.01 3.59 -13.56
CA ASN A 75 -10.76 2.83 -14.55
C ASN A 75 -10.49 3.29 -16.00
N ASP A 76 -9.35 3.93 -16.22
CA ASP A 76 -8.95 4.42 -17.55
C ASP A 76 -7.51 4.00 -17.87
N PRO A 77 -7.35 2.84 -18.54
CA PRO A 77 -6.03 2.29 -18.91
C PRO A 77 -5.15 3.23 -19.74
N ASP A 78 -5.75 4.16 -20.52
CA ASP A 78 -5.00 5.11 -21.32
C ASP A 78 -4.20 6.12 -20.46
N THR A 79 -4.56 6.22 -19.18
CA THR A 79 -3.89 7.10 -18.22
C THR A 79 -2.75 6.44 -17.45
N TRP A 80 -2.52 5.13 -17.66
CA TRP A 80 -1.48 4.35 -17.01
C TRP A 80 -0.26 4.14 -17.91
N ALA A 81 0.81 3.62 -17.32
CA ALA A 81 2.07 3.38 -17.99
C ALA A 81 2.78 2.14 -17.42
N PRO A 82 3.77 1.57 -18.12
CA PRO A 82 4.68 0.60 -17.55
C PRO A 82 5.43 1.14 -16.33
N PHE A 83 5.80 0.25 -15.41
CA PHE A 83 6.56 0.58 -14.19
C PHE A 83 7.79 1.46 -14.47
N TRP A 84 8.62 1.04 -15.43
CA TRP A 84 9.85 1.76 -15.77
C TRP A 84 9.60 3.19 -16.24
N GLN A 85 8.47 3.42 -16.92
CA GLN A 85 8.11 4.76 -17.41
C GLN A 85 7.64 5.66 -16.27
N ALA A 86 6.85 5.13 -15.34
CA ALA A 86 6.42 5.86 -14.15
C ALA A 86 7.62 6.20 -13.24
N LEU A 87 8.54 5.24 -13.05
CA LEU A 87 9.76 5.45 -12.28
C LEU A 87 10.66 6.51 -12.92
N ASN A 88 10.87 6.44 -14.23
CA ASN A 88 11.66 7.44 -14.95
C ASN A 88 11.01 8.83 -14.87
N ALA A 89 9.70 8.91 -15.05
CA ALA A 89 8.98 10.18 -14.93
C ALA A 89 9.08 10.77 -13.52
N HIS A 90 8.97 9.94 -12.47
CA HIS A 90 9.18 10.36 -11.08
C HIS A 90 10.59 10.95 -10.88
N ASN A 91 11.62 10.26 -11.34
CA ASN A 91 13.01 10.67 -11.15
C ASN A 91 13.41 11.93 -11.93
N THR A 92 12.76 12.18 -13.07
CA THR A 92 13.19 13.25 -14.01
C THR A 92 12.35 14.52 -13.90
N THR A 93 11.06 14.42 -13.61
CA THR A 93 10.16 15.59 -13.70
C THR A 93 10.11 16.44 -12.45
N ARG A 94 10.48 15.92 -11.30
CA ARG A 94 10.32 16.53 -9.96
C ARG A 94 8.89 17.08 -9.69
N ARG A 95 7.88 16.48 -10.34
CA ARG A 95 6.47 16.86 -10.25
C ARG A 95 5.61 15.81 -9.56
N SER A 96 6.24 14.89 -8.88
CA SER A 96 5.55 13.81 -8.13
C SER A 96 6.28 13.52 -6.85
N ASP A 97 5.53 13.09 -5.86
CA ASP A 97 6.05 12.64 -4.56
C ASP A 97 6.22 11.11 -4.53
N GLY A 98 5.81 10.41 -5.59
CA GLY A 98 6.02 8.98 -5.76
C GLY A 98 5.24 8.39 -6.93
N ILE A 99 5.21 7.06 -6.96
CA ILE A 99 4.49 6.26 -7.96
C ILE A 99 3.30 5.54 -7.33
N ALA A 100 2.34 5.16 -8.15
CA ALA A 100 1.14 4.46 -7.73
C ALA A 100 0.73 3.43 -8.79
N ILE A 101 -0.04 2.43 -8.38
CA ILE A 101 -0.54 1.37 -9.26
C ILE A 101 -2.06 1.37 -9.25
N ALA A 102 -2.66 1.23 -10.44
CA ALA A 102 -4.09 1.02 -10.59
C ALA A 102 -4.40 -0.48 -10.47
N LEU A 103 -5.25 -0.84 -9.53
CA LEU A 103 -5.80 -2.18 -9.43
C LEU A 103 -7.18 -2.23 -10.08
N GLU A 104 -7.43 -3.33 -10.78
CA GLU A 104 -8.74 -3.71 -11.30
C GLU A 104 -9.03 -5.17 -10.97
N PRO A 105 -10.31 -5.58 -10.93
CA PRO A 105 -10.71 -6.94 -10.52
C PRO A 105 -10.10 -8.07 -11.35
N ASP A 106 -9.78 -7.82 -12.62
CA ASP A 106 -9.17 -8.79 -13.53
C ASP A 106 -7.78 -9.28 -13.10
N LEU A 107 -7.11 -8.53 -12.23
CA LEU A 107 -5.79 -8.90 -11.72
C LEU A 107 -5.84 -9.97 -10.61
N GLY A 108 -6.99 -10.16 -9.96
CA GLY A 108 -7.08 -10.96 -8.73
C GLY A 108 -6.19 -10.42 -7.59
N ILE A 109 -5.80 -9.16 -7.66
CA ILE A 109 -4.96 -8.51 -6.64
C ILE A 109 -5.84 -7.60 -5.78
N LEU A 110 -5.78 -7.83 -4.47
CA LEU A 110 -6.41 -7.00 -3.47
C LEU A 110 -5.38 -6.10 -2.80
N GLY A 111 -5.70 -4.80 -2.70
CA GLY A 111 -4.98 -3.85 -1.87
C GLY A 111 -5.71 -3.61 -0.56
N ILE A 112 -4.98 -3.62 0.54
CA ILE A 112 -5.48 -3.32 1.89
C ILE A 112 -4.72 -2.11 2.41
N ASP A 113 -5.43 -1.05 2.76
CA ASP A 113 -4.89 0.20 3.27
C ASP A 113 -5.29 0.33 4.75
N LEU A 114 -4.30 0.34 5.65
CA LEU A 114 -4.47 0.54 7.09
C LEU A 114 -3.91 1.92 7.42
N ASP A 115 -4.80 2.91 7.53
CA ASP A 115 -4.42 4.30 7.78
C ASP A 115 -4.42 4.66 9.27
N TYR A 116 -3.74 5.74 9.63
CA TYR A 116 -3.78 6.39 10.96
C TYR A 116 -3.47 5.44 12.12
N LEU A 117 -2.34 4.74 12.06
CA LEU A 117 -1.91 3.78 13.10
C LEU A 117 -1.93 4.38 14.52
N ASP A 118 -1.72 5.68 14.64
CA ASP A 118 -1.77 6.43 15.89
C ASP A 118 -3.19 6.62 16.47
N ARG A 119 -4.23 6.36 15.69
CA ARG A 119 -5.64 6.52 16.11
C ARG A 119 -6.35 5.22 16.45
N TRP A 120 -5.70 4.08 16.21
CA TRP A 120 -6.29 2.80 16.56
C TRP A 120 -6.40 2.64 18.07
N THR A 121 -7.57 2.21 18.55
CA THR A 121 -7.82 1.98 19.97
C THR A 121 -6.96 0.83 20.50
N ASP A 122 -6.89 -0.26 19.72
CA ASP A 122 -5.96 -1.34 19.91
C ASP A 122 -4.78 -1.13 18.96
N ARG A 123 -3.61 -0.84 19.52
CA ARG A 123 -2.39 -0.53 18.77
C ARG A 123 -1.77 -1.73 18.07
N ASP A 124 -2.06 -2.93 18.54
CA ASP A 124 -1.54 -4.17 17.99
C ASP A 124 -2.40 -4.67 16.81
N GLN A 125 -3.66 -4.28 16.75
CA GLN A 125 -4.61 -4.74 15.74
C GLN A 125 -4.15 -4.52 14.28
N PRO A 126 -3.58 -3.37 13.86
CA PRO A 126 -3.05 -3.22 12.50
C PRO A 126 -1.95 -4.23 12.19
N TRP A 127 -1.09 -4.50 13.17
CA TRP A 127 -0.01 -5.47 13.03
C TRP A 127 -0.53 -6.91 12.99
N ASP A 128 -1.58 -7.22 13.73
CA ASP A 128 -2.26 -8.52 13.67
C ASP A 128 -2.85 -8.77 12.29
N ILE A 129 -3.45 -7.76 11.66
CA ILE A 129 -3.93 -7.85 10.28
C ILE A 129 -2.75 -8.13 9.32
N VAL A 130 -1.64 -7.42 9.46
CA VAL A 130 -0.44 -7.64 8.64
C VAL A 130 0.06 -9.08 8.78
N ARG A 131 0.14 -9.61 10.02
CA ARG A 131 0.59 -10.98 10.28
C ARG A 131 -0.37 -12.04 9.75
N THR A 132 -1.67 -11.80 9.88
CA THR A 132 -2.70 -12.73 9.38
C THR A 132 -2.64 -12.83 7.87
N ILE A 133 -2.59 -11.69 7.18
CA ILE A 133 -2.50 -11.68 5.70
C ILE A 133 -1.14 -12.23 5.23
N ASN A 134 -0.04 -11.89 5.90
CA ASN A 134 1.31 -12.39 5.60
C ASN A 134 1.65 -12.39 4.09
N SER A 135 1.54 -11.23 3.47
CA SER A 135 1.84 -10.98 2.05
C SER A 135 2.72 -9.73 1.93
N TYR A 136 3.04 -9.30 0.71
CA TYR A 136 3.83 -8.08 0.52
C TYR A 136 3.18 -6.90 1.25
N THR A 137 3.92 -6.34 2.18
CA THR A 137 3.46 -5.24 3.03
C THR A 137 4.52 -4.13 3.07
N GLU A 138 4.07 -2.89 2.94
CA GLU A 138 4.91 -1.71 2.98
C GLU A 138 4.33 -0.61 3.87
N LEU A 139 5.16 0.34 4.26
CA LEU A 139 4.71 1.58 4.88
C LEU A 139 4.03 2.50 3.86
N SER A 140 2.96 3.13 4.30
CA SER A 140 2.32 4.19 3.53
C SER A 140 3.24 5.43 3.41
N PRO A 141 3.03 6.30 2.40
CA PRO A 141 3.83 7.51 2.25
C PRO A 141 3.84 8.46 3.45
N SER A 142 2.83 8.39 4.29
CA SER A 142 2.74 9.22 5.52
C SER A 142 3.49 8.64 6.72
N LEU A 143 4.08 7.43 6.58
CA LEU A 143 4.66 6.64 7.69
C LEU A 143 3.66 6.26 8.79
N ASN A 144 2.40 6.61 8.65
CA ASN A 144 1.33 6.39 9.64
C ASN A 144 0.27 5.42 9.10
N GLY A 145 0.70 4.42 8.34
CA GLY A 145 -0.17 3.41 7.75
C GLY A 145 0.61 2.27 7.13
N TYR A 146 -0.06 1.13 6.92
CA TYR A 146 0.45 -0.02 6.21
C TYR A 146 -0.34 -0.23 4.92
N ARG A 147 0.34 -0.74 3.89
CA ARG A 147 -0.26 -1.23 2.66
C ARG A 147 0.11 -2.65 2.42
N ILE A 148 -0.90 -3.48 2.21
CA ILE A 148 -0.74 -4.90 1.94
C ILE A 148 -1.27 -5.17 0.54
N PHE A 149 -0.54 -5.95 -0.24
CA PHE A 149 -1.01 -6.46 -1.53
C PHE A 149 -0.96 -7.98 -1.51
N CYS A 150 -2.05 -8.63 -1.89
CA CYS A 150 -2.15 -10.09 -1.96
C CYS A 150 -3.04 -10.52 -3.13
N TYR A 151 -2.93 -11.78 -3.53
CA TYR A 151 -3.91 -12.37 -4.44
C TYR A 151 -5.13 -12.81 -3.64
N ALA A 152 -6.23 -12.12 -3.86
CA ALA A 152 -7.55 -12.42 -3.33
C ALA A 152 -8.63 -11.64 -4.10
N ASP A 153 -9.83 -12.20 -4.14
CA ASP A 153 -11.00 -11.53 -4.68
C ASP A 153 -11.81 -10.87 -3.58
N MET A 154 -12.36 -9.72 -3.89
CA MET A 154 -13.35 -9.08 -3.07
C MET A 154 -14.46 -8.52 -3.96
N PRO A 155 -15.74 -8.93 -3.77
CA PRO A 155 -16.85 -8.55 -4.67
C PRO A 155 -17.10 -7.05 -4.71
N GLU A 156 -16.79 -6.34 -3.62
CA GLU A 156 -16.95 -4.90 -3.50
C GLU A 156 -15.78 -4.32 -2.70
N GLY A 157 -15.11 -3.30 -3.25
CA GLY A 157 -14.14 -2.49 -2.50
C GLY A 157 -14.84 -1.79 -1.35
N ARG A 158 -14.56 -2.16 -0.11
CA ARG A 158 -15.26 -1.65 1.05
C ARG A 158 -14.33 -0.82 1.94
N ARG A 159 -14.73 0.42 2.18
CA ARG A 159 -14.23 1.19 3.31
C ARG A 159 -15.03 0.75 4.53
N VAL A 160 -14.42 0.00 5.41
CA VAL A 160 -15.15 -0.68 6.49
C VAL A 160 -15.13 0.09 7.80
N ARG A 161 -14.04 0.81 8.06
CA ARG A 161 -13.92 1.80 9.14
C ARG A 161 -13.11 2.97 8.62
N ASP A 162 -13.07 4.09 9.33
CA ASP A 162 -12.34 5.29 8.93
C ASP A 162 -10.84 5.05 8.61
N PHE A 163 -10.28 3.89 9.03
CA PHE A 163 -8.86 3.57 8.95
C PHE A 163 -8.52 2.33 8.12
N VAL A 164 -9.51 1.53 7.70
CA VAL A 164 -9.28 0.29 6.93
C VAL A 164 -10.01 0.37 5.61
N GLN A 165 -9.29 0.12 4.54
CA GLN A 165 -9.88 -0.01 3.21
C GLN A 165 -9.32 -1.21 2.49
N LEU A 166 -10.21 -2.10 2.05
CA LEU A 166 -9.92 -3.18 1.12
C LEU A 166 -10.46 -2.80 -0.25
N SER A 167 -9.67 -2.96 -1.31
CA SER A 167 -10.13 -2.67 -2.66
C SER A 167 -9.26 -3.37 -3.71
N ASN A 168 -9.91 -3.87 -4.76
CA ASN A 168 -9.29 -4.32 -5.99
C ASN A 168 -9.65 -3.43 -7.20
N GLN A 169 -10.23 -2.25 -6.95
CA GLN A 169 -10.66 -1.31 -7.98
C GLN A 169 -10.30 0.13 -7.56
N ARG A 170 -9.00 0.41 -7.50
CA ARG A 170 -8.48 1.68 -7.01
C ARG A 170 -7.02 1.90 -7.41
N ILE A 171 -6.55 3.16 -7.35
CA ILE A 171 -5.13 3.50 -7.41
C ILE A 171 -4.55 3.53 -6.00
N PHE A 172 -3.50 2.71 -5.78
CA PHE A 172 -2.72 2.66 -4.54
C PHE A 172 -1.35 3.28 -4.76
N THR A 173 -0.91 4.17 -3.87
CA THR A 173 0.49 4.63 -3.86
C THR A 173 1.39 3.47 -3.45
N VAL A 174 2.59 3.37 -4.01
CA VAL A 174 3.56 2.32 -3.71
C VAL A 174 4.89 2.96 -3.33
N THR A 175 5.48 2.48 -2.24
CA THR A 175 6.71 3.06 -1.68
C THR A 175 7.92 2.13 -1.76
N GLY A 176 7.71 0.82 -1.74
CA GLY A 176 8.77 -0.17 -1.61
C GLY A 176 9.43 -0.20 -0.22
N ASN A 177 8.91 0.55 0.76
CA ASN A 177 9.38 0.50 2.15
C ASN A 177 8.76 -0.70 2.88
N THR A 178 9.24 -1.88 2.55
CA THR A 178 8.69 -3.16 3.02
C THR A 178 8.94 -3.41 4.49
N LEU A 179 7.99 -4.07 5.14
CA LEU A 179 8.06 -4.52 6.54
C LEU A 179 8.71 -5.90 6.70
N ASN A 180 9.27 -6.49 5.64
CA ASN A 180 9.94 -7.80 5.64
C ASN A 180 9.04 -8.98 6.08
N VAL A 181 7.73 -8.87 5.89
CA VAL A 181 6.78 -9.96 6.15
C VAL A 181 6.81 -10.97 5.00
N SER A 182 6.61 -10.51 3.77
CA SER A 182 6.87 -11.24 2.52
C SER A 182 7.38 -10.27 1.45
N ARG A 183 8.19 -10.78 0.53
CA ARG A 183 8.69 -10.01 -0.63
C ARG A 183 7.86 -10.21 -1.89
N HIS A 184 6.85 -11.09 -1.82
CA HIS A 184 5.99 -11.50 -2.93
C HIS A 184 4.53 -11.31 -2.57
N LEU A 185 3.69 -11.24 -3.60
CA LEU A 185 2.25 -11.33 -3.42
C LEU A 185 1.87 -12.79 -3.20
N GLU A 186 1.21 -13.04 -2.09
CA GLU A 186 0.78 -14.38 -1.69
C GLU A 186 -0.73 -14.57 -1.94
N HIS A 187 -1.16 -15.80 -2.22
CA HIS A 187 -2.58 -16.13 -2.28
C HIS A 187 -3.16 -16.20 -0.86
N ARG A 188 -4.09 -15.31 -0.52
CA ARG A 188 -4.57 -15.10 0.86
C ARG A 188 -6.08 -14.96 1.00
N GLN A 189 -6.88 -15.61 0.14
CA GLN A 189 -8.34 -15.50 0.21
C GLN A 189 -8.88 -15.84 1.61
N ALA A 190 -8.49 -16.97 2.19
CA ALA A 190 -8.96 -17.38 3.50
C ALA A 190 -8.60 -16.38 4.61
N GLN A 191 -7.40 -15.81 4.56
CA GLN A 191 -6.95 -14.80 5.51
C GLN A 191 -7.67 -13.46 5.33
N VAL A 192 -7.97 -13.08 4.09
CA VAL A 192 -8.78 -11.90 3.78
C VAL A 192 -10.20 -12.08 4.34
N ASP A 193 -10.80 -13.25 4.15
CA ASP A 193 -12.14 -13.57 4.68
C ASP A 193 -12.13 -13.54 6.22
N GLU A 194 -11.09 -14.07 6.85
CA GLU A 194 -10.90 -14.03 8.30
C GLU A 194 -10.79 -12.58 8.80
N VAL A 195 -9.91 -11.77 8.21
CA VAL A 195 -9.75 -10.35 8.55
C VAL A 195 -11.07 -9.60 8.36
N HIS A 196 -11.76 -9.86 7.25
CA HIS A 196 -13.06 -9.28 6.99
C HIS A 196 -14.08 -9.63 8.07
N HIS A 197 -14.16 -10.88 8.47
CA HIS A 197 -15.10 -11.34 9.50
C HIS A 197 -14.75 -10.82 10.90
N VAL A 198 -13.48 -10.93 11.31
CA VAL A 198 -13.03 -10.61 12.69
C VAL A 198 -12.92 -9.11 12.92
N PHE A 199 -12.31 -8.37 12.00
CA PHE A 199 -11.96 -6.98 12.21
C PHE A 199 -12.98 -6.01 11.61
N LEU A 200 -13.78 -6.44 10.65
CA LEU A 200 -14.65 -5.58 9.88
C LEU A 200 -16.14 -5.87 10.13
N GLY A 201 -16.45 -6.95 10.81
CA GLY A 201 -17.78 -7.32 11.32
C GLY A 201 -18.88 -7.30 10.23
N THR A 202 -19.22 -8.44 9.70
CA THR A 202 -20.49 -8.66 8.99
C THR A 202 -21.47 -9.30 9.92
#